data_e2784e6f8a33cc52175f719f00d7eeb1
#
_entry.id   e2784e6f8a33cc52175f719f00d7eeb1
#
_cell.length_a   1.000
_cell.length_b   1.000
_cell.length_c   1.000
_cell.angle_alpha   90.00
_cell.angle_beta   90.00
_cell.angle_gamma   90.00
#
_symmetry.space_group_name_H-M   'P 1'
#
loop_
_entity.id
_entity.type
_entity.pdbx_description
1 polymer ?
#
loop_
_entity_poly.entity_id
_entity_poly.type
_entity_poly.pdbx_seq_one_letter_code
_entity_poly.pdbx_strand_id
1 'polypeptide(L)'
;MVKQTAGRDSLGDFAPQFAQLNDDVLFGQVWNQEGLSLKLRSILTVTALVSKGLIDSSFQYHLTTAKQNGVTKSEMAAILTHLAFYAGWPNAWAAFRIAKEVYA
;
A
#
# COMPACT_ATOMS: atom_id res chain seq x y z
N MET A 1 -8.80 -10.03 -10.01
CA MET A 1 -7.69 -9.50 -10.81
C MET A 1 -7.54 -8.02 -10.58
N VAL A 2 -6.34 -7.59 -10.25
CA VAL A 2 -6.07 -6.16 -10.03
C VAL A 2 -6.00 -5.43 -11.36
N LYS A 3 -6.68 -4.29 -11.45
CA LYS A 3 -6.59 -3.35 -12.56
C LYS A 3 -6.38 -1.96 -12.00
N GLN A 4 -5.56 -1.17 -12.67
CA GLN A 4 -5.27 0.19 -12.24
C GLN A 4 -5.11 1.11 -13.44
N THR A 5 -5.63 2.32 -13.33
CA THR A 5 -5.49 3.36 -14.35
C THR A 5 -4.92 4.65 -13.77
N ALA A 6 -4.57 4.66 -12.47
CA ALA A 6 -4.11 5.86 -11.77
C ALA A 6 -2.88 6.48 -12.41
N GLY A 7 -1.97 5.66 -12.96
CA GLY A 7 -0.79 6.18 -13.65
C GLY A 7 -1.17 7.02 -14.85
N ARG A 8 -2.02 6.48 -15.71
CA ARG A 8 -2.49 7.20 -16.91
C ARG A 8 -3.32 8.44 -16.53
N ASP A 9 -4.17 8.29 -15.52
CA ASP A 9 -5.04 9.39 -15.11
C ASP A 9 -4.26 10.58 -14.55
N SER A 10 -3.19 10.31 -13.80
CA SER A 10 -2.40 11.35 -13.12
C SER A 10 -1.19 11.81 -13.93
N LEU A 11 -0.52 10.90 -14.63
CA LEU A 11 0.80 11.14 -15.23
C LEU A 11 0.87 10.78 -16.71
N GLY A 12 -0.26 10.41 -17.34
CA GLY A 12 -0.24 9.94 -18.72
C GLY A 12 0.34 10.94 -19.71
N ASP A 13 0.08 12.23 -19.51
CA ASP A 13 0.58 13.31 -20.38
C ASP A 13 2.02 13.68 -20.07
N PHE A 14 2.40 13.64 -18.80
CA PHE A 14 3.74 14.04 -18.36
C PHE A 14 4.78 12.92 -18.51
N ALA A 15 4.39 11.71 -18.11
CA ALA A 15 5.31 10.57 -18.09
C ALA A 15 4.59 9.30 -18.59
N PRO A 16 4.30 9.21 -19.90
CA PRO A 16 3.49 8.12 -20.44
C PRO A 16 4.10 6.74 -20.24
N GLN A 17 5.43 6.61 -20.31
CA GLN A 17 6.07 5.31 -20.08
C GLN A 17 5.94 4.89 -18.62
N PHE A 18 6.16 5.80 -17.69
CA PHE A 18 5.99 5.49 -16.26
C PHE A 18 4.55 5.10 -15.97
N ALA A 19 3.59 5.85 -16.51
CA ALA A 19 2.16 5.58 -16.34
C ALA A 19 1.80 4.17 -16.85
N GLN A 20 2.31 3.79 -18.03
CA GLN A 20 2.11 2.46 -18.58
C GLN A 20 2.70 1.38 -17.68
N LEU A 21 3.94 1.58 -17.21
CA LEU A 21 4.61 0.62 -16.32
C LEU A 21 3.84 0.46 -15.01
N ASN A 22 3.37 1.56 -14.45
CA ASN A 22 2.56 1.52 -13.23
C ASN A 22 1.27 0.71 -13.43
N ASP A 23 0.53 1.02 -14.49
CA ASP A 23 -0.79 0.43 -14.68
C ASP A 23 -0.72 -1.00 -15.21
N ASP A 24 0.10 -1.25 -16.23
CA ASP A 24 0.10 -2.52 -16.95
C ASP A 24 1.09 -3.53 -16.37
N VAL A 25 2.23 -3.09 -15.86
CA VAL A 25 3.28 -3.99 -15.36
C VAL A 25 3.16 -4.17 -13.86
N LEU A 26 3.26 -3.09 -13.08
CA LEU A 26 3.18 -3.21 -11.61
C LEU A 26 1.83 -3.80 -11.19
N PHE A 27 0.75 -3.14 -11.55
CA PHE A 27 -0.58 -3.60 -11.11
C PHE A 27 -1.18 -4.66 -12.01
N GLY A 28 -0.98 -4.58 -13.32
CA GLY A 28 -1.54 -5.54 -14.27
C GLY A 28 -0.85 -6.89 -14.30
N GLN A 29 0.44 -6.94 -13.98
CA GLN A 29 1.24 -8.16 -14.01
C GLN A 29 1.74 -8.57 -12.63
N VAL A 30 2.51 -7.72 -11.95
CA VAL A 30 3.18 -8.09 -10.69
C VAL A 30 2.16 -8.41 -9.60
N TRP A 31 1.17 -7.54 -9.39
CA TRP A 31 0.15 -7.76 -8.37
C TRP A 31 -0.77 -8.95 -8.67
N ASN A 32 -0.81 -9.42 -9.90
CA ASN A 32 -1.63 -10.56 -10.33
C ASN A 32 -0.84 -11.86 -10.47
N GLN A 33 0.46 -11.86 -10.15
CA GLN A 33 1.27 -13.07 -10.21
C GLN A 33 0.91 -14.03 -9.08
N GLU A 34 1.02 -15.33 -9.35
CA GLU A 34 0.94 -16.35 -8.34
C GLU A 34 2.14 -16.28 -7.40
N GLY A 35 2.07 -16.98 -6.28
CA GLY A 35 3.15 -17.06 -5.29
C GLY A 35 2.92 -16.23 -4.05
N LEU A 36 2.22 -15.09 -4.17
CA LEU A 36 1.81 -14.28 -3.02
C LEU A 36 0.34 -13.88 -3.20
N SER A 37 -0.44 -14.00 -2.14
CA SER A 37 -1.81 -13.52 -2.13
C SER A 37 -1.84 -11.99 -2.21
N LEU A 38 -2.97 -11.44 -2.63
CA LEU A 38 -3.17 -9.99 -2.61
C LEU A 38 -3.05 -9.42 -1.18
N LYS A 39 -3.52 -10.18 -0.19
CA LYS A 39 -3.41 -9.82 1.22
C LYS A 39 -1.94 -9.66 1.63
N LEU A 40 -1.09 -10.64 1.29
CA LEU A 40 0.34 -10.58 1.60
C LEU A 40 1.03 -9.46 0.85
N ARG A 41 0.71 -9.24 -0.42
CA ARG A 41 1.27 -8.13 -1.20
C ARG A 41 0.93 -6.79 -0.56
N SER A 42 -0.30 -6.62 -0.08
CA SER A 42 -0.71 -5.41 0.64
C SER A 42 0.09 -5.21 1.93
N ILE A 43 0.29 -6.28 2.71
CA ILE A 43 1.09 -6.22 3.94
C ILE A 43 2.53 -5.81 3.64
N LEU A 44 3.14 -6.42 2.62
CA LEU A 44 4.50 -6.09 2.20
C LEU A 44 4.62 -4.64 1.75
N THR A 45 3.64 -4.15 0.99
CA THR A 45 3.63 -2.77 0.52
C THR A 45 3.51 -1.78 1.67
N VAL A 46 2.56 -2.00 2.58
CA VAL A 46 2.40 -1.18 3.78
C VAL A 46 3.69 -1.19 4.61
N THR A 47 4.29 -2.34 4.80
CA THR A 47 5.55 -2.50 5.53
C THR A 47 6.67 -1.67 4.90
N ALA A 48 6.81 -1.76 3.58
CA ALA A 48 7.84 -0.99 2.86
C ALA A 48 7.64 0.51 3.03
N LEU A 49 6.40 1.00 2.90
CA LEU A 49 6.10 2.43 3.01
C LEU A 49 6.34 2.96 4.41
N VAL A 50 5.91 2.24 5.44
CA VAL A 50 6.15 2.63 6.84
C VAL A 50 7.65 2.67 7.12
N SER A 51 8.38 1.66 6.68
CA SER A 51 9.83 1.56 6.91
C SER A 51 10.61 2.70 6.26
N LYS A 52 10.11 3.21 5.12
CA LYS A 52 10.71 4.36 4.43
C LYS A 52 10.18 5.71 4.91
N GLY A 53 9.19 5.72 5.76
CA GLY A 53 8.54 6.96 6.20
C GLY A 53 7.67 7.61 5.13
N LEU A 54 7.25 6.86 4.13
CA LEU A 54 6.39 7.36 3.04
C LEU A 54 4.92 7.22 3.46
N ILE A 55 4.50 8.14 4.34
CA ILE A 55 3.19 8.09 4.99
C ILE A 55 2.37 9.30 4.53
N ASP A 56 1.89 9.22 3.31
CA ASP A 56 1.14 10.27 2.61
C ASP A 56 -0.16 9.70 2.00
N SER A 57 -0.68 10.36 0.96
CA SER A 57 -1.87 9.89 0.26
C SER A 57 -1.68 8.52 -0.39
N SER A 58 -0.46 8.21 -0.85
CA SER A 58 -0.13 6.89 -1.39
C SER A 58 -0.26 5.81 -0.31
N PHE A 59 0.21 6.10 0.90
CA PHE A 59 0.06 5.18 2.03
C PHE A 59 -1.41 4.93 2.36
N GLN A 60 -2.21 5.99 2.39
CA GLN A 60 -3.66 5.87 2.64
C GLN A 60 -4.32 4.97 1.59
N TYR A 61 -3.97 5.15 0.34
CA TYR A 61 -4.46 4.29 -0.75
C TYR A 61 -4.12 2.82 -0.48
N HIS A 62 -2.88 2.53 -0.12
CA HIS A 62 -2.44 1.15 0.13
C HIS A 62 -3.06 0.55 1.40
N LEU A 63 -3.35 1.36 2.42
CA LEU A 63 -4.11 0.90 3.58
C LEU A 63 -5.54 0.51 3.19
N THR A 64 -6.19 1.34 2.38
CA THR A 64 -7.53 1.06 1.89
C THR A 64 -7.54 -0.25 1.08
N THR A 65 -6.55 -0.42 0.21
CA THR A 65 -6.39 -1.65 -0.57
C THR A 65 -6.13 -2.86 0.33
N ALA A 66 -5.31 -2.71 1.36
CA ALA A 66 -5.05 -3.77 2.33
C ALA A 66 -6.34 -4.23 3.02
N LYS A 67 -7.18 -3.27 3.42
CA LYS A 67 -8.49 -3.56 4.00
C LYS A 67 -9.36 -4.35 3.03
N GLN A 68 -9.42 -3.92 1.77
CA GLN A 68 -10.17 -4.62 0.72
C GLN A 68 -9.64 -6.04 0.47
N ASN A 69 -8.34 -6.22 0.58
CA ASN A 69 -7.69 -7.52 0.38
C ASN A 69 -7.69 -8.42 1.61
N GLY A 70 -8.43 -8.04 2.65
CA GLY A 70 -8.69 -8.91 3.79
C GLY A 70 -7.78 -8.71 5.00
N VAL A 71 -6.95 -7.67 5.03
CA VAL A 71 -6.21 -7.32 6.23
C VAL A 71 -7.18 -6.67 7.20
N THR A 72 -7.45 -7.35 8.32
CA THR A 72 -8.43 -6.88 9.30
C THR A 72 -7.89 -5.72 10.14
N LYS A 73 -8.79 -5.02 10.83
CA LYS A 73 -8.44 -3.95 11.75
C LYS A 73 -7.43 -4.43 12.81
N SER A 74 -7.70 -5.59 13.43
CA SER A 74 -6.81 -6.13 14.45
C SER A 74 -5.47 -6.57 13.88
N GLU A 75 -5.46 -7.12 12.67
CA GLU A 75 -4.22 -7.47 11.98
C GLU A 75 -3.40 -6.23 11.67
N MET A 76 -4.03 -5.17 11.15
CA MET A 76 -3.31 -3.94 10.84
C MET A 76 -2.72 -3.30 12.11
N ALA A 77 -3.48 -3.31 13.21
CA ALA A 77 -2.97 -2.82 14.48
C ALA A 77 -1.74 -3.61 14.93
N ALA A 78 -1.77 -4.94 14.79
CA ALA A 78 -0.63 -5.80 15.13
C ALA A 78 0.57 -5.56 14.21
N ILE A 79 0.34 -5.39 12.92
CA ILE A 79 1.38 -5.11 11.93
C ILE A 79 2.10 -3.80 12.27
N LEU A 80 1.36 -2.72 12.49
CA LEU A 80 1.94 -1.42 12.78
C LEU A 80 2.63 -1.39 14.14
N THR A 81 2.10 -2.11 15.12
CA THR A 81 2.73 -2.26 16.44
C THR A 81 4.09 -2.97 16.30
N HIS A 82 4.14 -4.04 15.53
CA HIS A 82 5.38 -4.74 15.26
C HIS A 82 6.40 -3.82 14.58
N LEU A 83 5.95 -3.09 13.55
CA LEU A 83 6.81 -2.20 12.79
C LEU A 83 7.33 -1.03 13.62
N ALA A 84 6.64 -0.63 14.70
CA ALA A 84 7.12 0.44 15.57
C ALA A 84 8.51 0.14 16.13
N PHE A 85 8.83 -1.14 16.35
CA PHE A 85 10.12 -1.56 16.88
C PHE A 85 11.22 -1.69 15.82
N TYR A 86 10.84 -1.86 14.55
CA TYR A 86 11.78 -2.05 13.45
C TYR A 86 11.91 -0.83 12.54
N ALA A 87 10.83 -0.07 12.37
CA ALA A 87 10.80 1.08 11.46
C ALA A 87 10.84 2.42 12.19
N GLY A 88 10.73 2.42 13.51
CA GLY A 88 10.76 3.62 14.32
C GLY A 88 9.39 4.01 14.84
N TRP A 89 9.36 4.43 16.11
CA TRP A 89 8.13 4.79 16.81
C TRP A 89 7.38 5.95 16.14
N PRO A 90 8.07 7.04 15.72
CA PRO A 90 7.37 8.14 15.04
C PRO A 90 6.72 7.73 13.73
N ASN A 91 7.35 6.83 12.95
CA ASN A 91 6.75 6.31 11.72
C ASN A 91 5.47 5.54 12.02
N ALA A 92 5.47 4.72 13.08
CA ALA A 92 4.30 3.99 13.49
C ALA A 92 3.17 4.93 13.93
N TRP A 93 3.47 5.99 14.69
CA TRP A 93 2.47 6.99 15.06
C TRP A 93 1.82 7.61 13.83
N ALA A 94 2.63 8.03 12.87
CA ALA A 94 2.11 8.63 11.64
C ALA A 94 1.21 7.64 10.88
N ALA A 95 1.63 6.38 10.80
CA ALA A 95 0.86 5.33 10.14
C ALA A 95 -0.47 5.08 10.87
N PHE A 96 -0.47 5.03 12.19
CA PHE A 96 -1.69 4.80 12.98
C PHE A 96 -2.71 5.93 12.82
N ARG A 97 -2.27 7.17 12.67
CA ARG A 97 -3.20 8.29 12.45
C ARG A 97 -4.05 8.07 11.21
N ILE A 98 -3.43 7.58 10.13
CA ILE A 98 -4.13 7.29 8.89
C ILE A 98 -4.93 5.98 8.99
N ALA A 99 -4.32 4.95 9.56
CA ALA A 99 -4.97 3.63 9.69
C ALA A 99 -6.25 3.71 10.53
N LYS A 100 -6.25 4.52 11.58
CA LYS A 100 -7.42 4.73 12.45
C LYS A 100 -8.62 5.21 11.64
N GLU A 101 -8.41 6.06 10.66
CA GLU A 101 -9.49 6.59 9.81
C GLU A 101 -9.93 5.56 8.77
N VAL A 102 -8.99 4.86 8.15
CA VAL A 102 -9.31 3.84 7.13
C VAL A 102 -10.11 2.70 7.73
N TYR A 103 -9.81 2.31 8.96
CA TYR A 103 -10.47 1.20 9.65
C TYR A 103 -11.55 1.64 10.64
N ALA A 104 -11.97 2.88 10.56
CA ALA A 104 -13.03 3.42 11.44
C ALA A 104 -14.36 2.69 11.27
#